data_c3a6e17ee5245248b865388e92a5de07
#
_entry.id   c3a6e17ee5245248b865388e92a5de07
#
_cell.length_a   1.000
_cell.length_b   1.000
_cell.length_c   1.000
_cell.angle_alpha   90.00
_cell.angle_beta   90.00
_cell.angle_gamma   90.00
#
_symmetry.space_group_name_H-M   'P 1'
#
loop_
_entity.id
_entity.type
_entity.pdbx_description
1 polymer ?
#
loop_
_entity_poly.entity_id
_entity_poly.type
_entity_poly.pdbx_seq_one_letter_code
_entity_poly.pdbx_strand_id
1 'polypeptide(L)'
;MSMRDKIVAVVVTHRRAELLAASLSVLATQTRPVDHIVVVDNADEAAVAELVAAQPVPTTYLGSDRNLGGAGGFALGMLHALALGADWVWCADDDGRPEGPEVLEILLGCATRHDLAEVSPVVVNIDDPDTLAFPLRRGIAWRRKRSELFENGEDSGNDLLPGIASLFNGALFRADTLDMVGVPDLRLFFRGDEVEMHRRLQRSGLPFGTCLATAYLHPYGSDEFRPIMGGRMHTQYPDNPTKRFFTYRNRGYLMSQPGMRKLLPQEYARFGWYFLVQQHDVKGFSEWLRLQRLGRRERFVRPE
;
A
#
# COMPACT_ATOMS: atom_id res chain seq x y z
N MET A 1 29.39 10.96 18.53
CA MET A 1 28.87 11.09 17.16
C MET A 1 27.53 10.35 17.15
N SER A 2 26.41 11.03 16.99
CA SER A 2 25.13 10.35 16.72
C SER A 2 25.34 9.56 15.42
N MET A 3 25.20 8.23 15.48
CA MET A 3 25.19 7.43 14.25
C MET A 3 23.95 7.91 13.46
N ARG A 4 24.16 8.18 12.19
CA ARG A 4 23.08 8.55 11.27
C ARG A 4 22.20 7.32 11.06
N ASP A 5 20.90 7.45 11.22
CA ASP A 5 19.94 6.36 10.98
C ASP A 5 20.15 5.72 9.61
N LYS A 6 20.19 4.40 9.57
CA LYS A 6 20.32 3.61 8.34
C LYS A 6 18.94 3.42 7.69
N ILE A 7 18.79 3.92 6.47
CA ILE A 7 17.55 3.82 5.70
C ILE A 7 17.71 2.82 4.57
N VAL A 8 16.85 1.81 4.56
CA VAL A 8 16.81 0.81 3.50
C VAL A 8 15.48 0.95 2.75
N ALA A 9 15.56 1.26 1.45
CA ALA A 9 14.39 1.24 0.58
C ALA A 9 14.09 -0.19 0.13
N VAL A 10 12.80 -0.54 0.07
CA VAL A 10 12.30 -1.83 -0.42
C VAL A 10 11.39 -1.57 -1.60
N VAL A 11 11.71 -2.13 -2.76
CA VAL A 11 10.92 -2.01 -3.98
C VAL A 11 10.50 -3.39 -4.44
N VAL A 12 9.21 -3.56 -4.78
CA VAL A 12 8.68 -4.83 -5.28
C VAL A 12 8.30 -4.67 -6.73
N THR A 13 8.74 -5.58 -7.61
CA THR A 13 8.41 -5.56 -9.03
C THR A 13 7.96 -6.92 -9.56
N HIS A 14 7.24 -6.90 -10.69
CA HIS A 14 6.86 -8.10 -11.44
C HIS A 14 6.66 -7.75 -12.90
N ARG A 15 7.66 -8.06 -13.75
CA ARG A 15 7.63 -7.86 -15.22
C ARG A 15 7.38 -6.41 -15.65
N ARG A 16 8.03 -5.46 -14.96
CA ARG A 16 7.85 -4.01 -15.18
C ARG A 16 9.18 -3.25 -15.11
N ALA A 17 10.23 -3.76 -15.76
CA ALA A 17 11.58 -3.20 -15.70
C ALA A 17 11.64 -1.69 -16.03
N GLU A 18 10.84 -1.20 -17.00
CA GLU A 18 10.81 0.22 -17.38
C GLU A 18 10.22 1.11 -16.27
N LEU A 19 9.13 0.68 -15.63
CA LEU A 19 8.51 1.41 -14.52
C LEU A 19 9.44 1.41 -13.31
N LEU A 20 10.05 0.25 -13.01
CA LEU A 20 11.04 0.11 -11.96
C LEU A 20 12.23 1.06 -12.18
N ALA A 21 12.74 1.20 -13.41
CA ALA A 21 13.84 2.10 -13.73
C ALA A 21 13.49 3.55 -13.37
N ALA A 22 12.28 4.00 -13.69
CA ALA A 22 11.79 5.33 -13.35
C ALA A 22 11.67 5.53 -11.82
N SER A 23 11.17 4.52 -11.08
CA SER A 23 11.08 4.55 -9.62
C SER A 23 12.48 4.61 -8.98
N LEU A 24 13.39 3.72 -9.37
CA LEU A 24 14.75 3.66 -8.83
C LEU A 24 15.53 4.94 -9.05
N SER A 25 15.38 5.60 -10.21
CA SER A 25 16.07 6.84 -10.52
C SER A 25 15.79 7.95 -9.51
N VAL A 26 14.54 8.06 -9.02
CA VAL A 26 14.14 9.07 -8.02
C VAL A 26 14.53 8.62 -6.61
N LEU A 27 14.43 7.33 -6.30
CA LEU A 27 14.84 6.78 -5.01
C LEU A 27 16.35 6.95 -4.77
N ALA A 28 17.17 6.76 -5.80
CA ALA A 28 18.62 6.89 -5.72
C ALA A 28 19.13 8.33 -5.63
N THR A 29 18.29 9.32 -5.94
CA THR A 29 18.67 10.75 -6.01
C THR A 29 18.06 11.62 -4.91
N GLN A 30 17.62 11.00 -3.81
CA GLN A 30 17.07 11.75 -2.67
C GLN A 30 18.13 12.63 -1.98
N THR A 31 17.74 13.85 -1.53
CA THR A 31 18.61 14.78 -0.76
C THR A 31 19.10 14.17 0.54
N ARG A 32 18.23 13.42 1.24
CA ARG A 32 18.62 12.45 2.25
C ARG A 32 18.83 11.09 1.54
N PRO A 33 20.07 10.72 1.19
CA PRO A 33 20.28 9.47 0.45
C PRO A 33 19.81 8.25 1.23
N VAL A 34 19.24 7.28 0.54
CA VAL A 34 19.03 5.92 1.09
C VAL A 34 20.40 5.26 1.24
N ASP A 35 20.57 4.45 2.28
CA ASP A 35 21.83 3.75 2.56
C ASP A 35 21.89 2.42 1.79
N HIS A 36 20.74 1.87 1.39
CA HIS A 36 20.62 0.64 0.60
C HIS A 36 19.26 0.56 -0.10
N ILE A 37 19.20 -0.10 -1.26
CA ILE A 37 17.94 -0.43 -1.95
C ILE A 37 17.86 -1.95 -2.10
N VAL A 38 16.78 -2.55 -1.60
CA VAL A 38 16.42 -3.95 -1.80
C VAL A 38 15.33 -4.02 -2.86
N VAL A 39 15.58 -4.69 -3.96
CA VAL A 39 14.59 -4.93 -5.01
C VAL A 39 14.18 -6.40 -4.99
N VAL A 40 12.89 -6.65 -4.77
CA VAL A 40 12.30 -7.98 -4.85
C VAL A 40 11.62 -8.13 -6.21
N ASP A 41 12.18 -8.99 -7.06
CA ASP A 41 11.63 -9.29 -8.38
C ASP A 41 10.85 -10.62 -8.34
N ASN A 42 9.55 -10.53 -8.48
CA ASN A 42 8.62 -11.66 -8.50
C ASN A 42 8.61 -12.44 -9.82
N ALA A 43 9.54 -12.18 -10.74
CA ALA A 43 9.67 -12.84 -12.03
C ALA A 43 11.10 -13.29 -12.33
N ASP A 44 12.07 -12.93 -11.49
CA ASP A 44 13.49 -13.25 -11.63
C ASP A 44 14.07 -12.92 -13.02
N GLU A 45 13.85 -11.66 -13.46
CA GLU A 45 14.24 -11.22 -14.79
C GLU A 45 15.68 -10.70 -14.81
N ALA A 46 16.52 -11.23 -15.71
CA ALA A 46 17.91 -10.77 -15.88
C ALA A 46 18.02 -9.25 -16.12
N ALA A 47 17.10 -8.67 -16.89
CA ALA A 47 17.06 -7.24 -17.15
C ALA A 47 16.83 -6.42 -15.87
N VAL A 48 16.04 -6.93 -14.92
CA VAL A 48 15.82 -6.29 -13.61
C VAL A 48 17.08 -6.41 -12.75
N ALA A 49 17.75 -7.58 -12.77
CA ALA A 49 19.01 -7.77 -12.03
C ALA A 49 20.10 -6.81 -12.53
N GLU A 50 20.25 -6.65 -13.85
CA GLU A 50 21.20 -5.70 -14.46
C GLU A 50 20.87 -4.23 -14.09
N LEU A 51 19.59 -3.87 -14.14
CA LEU A 51 19.11 -2.54 -13.75
C LEU A 51 19.44 -2.23 -12.29
N VAL A 52 19.24 -3.19 -11.39
CA VAL A 52 19.52 -3.05 -9.95
C VAL A 52 21.04 -2.92 -9.73
N ALA A 53 21.84 -3.73 -10.39
CA ALA A 53 23.30 -3.69 -10.27
C ALA A 53 23.91 -2.37 -10.79
N ALA A 54 23.24 -1.66 -11.70
CA ALA A 54 23.68 -0.41 -12.27
C ALA A 54 23.37 0.84 -11.39
N GLN A 55 22.68 0.68 -10.25
CA GLN A 55 22.32 1.81 -9.39
C GLN A 55 23.54 2.42 -8.70
N PRO A 56 23.58 3.76 -8.49
CA PRO A 56 24.70 4.45 -7.86
C PRO A 56 24.78 4.25 -6.34
N VAL A 57 23.78 3.63 -5.72
CA VAL A 57 23.72 3.33 -4.29
C VAL A 57 23.85 1.83 -4.06
N PRO A 58 24.27 1.36 -2.88
CA PRO A 58 24.29 -0.07 -2.56
C PRO A 58 22.94 -0.74 -2.78
N THR A 59 22.93 -1.88 -3.45
CA THR A 59 21.69 -2.61 -3.78
C THR A 59 21.77 -4.09 -3.43
N THR A 60 20.60 -4.69 -3.20
CA THR A 60 20.40 -6.14 -3.17
C THR A 60 19.27 -6.50 -4.14
N TYR A 61 19.55 -7.41 -5.07
CA TYR A 61 18.55 -8.04 -5.92
C TYR A 61 18.10 -9.37 -5.30
N LEU A 62 16.78 -9.52 -5.14
CA LEU A 62 16.14 -10.73 -4.66
C LEU A 62 15.19 -11.26 -5.74
N GLY A 63 15.72 -12.07 -6.66
CA GLY A 63 14.94 -12.76 -7.67
C GLY A 63 14.13 -13.90 -7.06
N SER A 64 12.90 -14.09 -7.50
CA SER A 64 12.03 -15.18 -7.06
C SER A 64 11.45 -15.93 -8.24
N ASP A 65 11.78 -17.21 -8.35
CA ASP A 65 11.21 -18.14 -9.36
C ASP A 65 9.69 -18.27 -9.25
N ARG A 66 9.14 -17.88 -8.10
CA ARG A 66 7.73 -17.93 -7.81
C ARG A 66 7.18 -16.53 -7.55
N ASN A 67 6.13 -16.13 -8.29
CA ASN A 67 5.43 -14.89 -7.98
C ASN A 67 4.82 -14.96 -6.57
N LEU A 68 5.36 -14.14 -5.65
CA LEU A 68 4.94 -14.02 -4.26
C LEU A 68 3.78 -13.03 -4.09
N GLY A 69 3.47 -12.23 -5.14
CA GLY A 69 2.56 -11.09 -5.07
C GLY A 69 3.15 -9.91 -4.30
N GLY A 70 2.41 -8.82 -4.22
CA GLY A 70 2.85 -7.65 -3.44
C GLY A 70 3.08 -7.99 -1.97
N ALA A 71 2.15 -8.71 -1.34
CA ALA A 71 2.27 -9.11 0.06
C ALA A 71 3.56 -9.90 0.37
N GLY A 72 3.85 -10.92 -0.43
CA GLY A 72 5.05 -11.74 -0.23
C GLY A 72 6.33 -11.01 -0.61
N GLY A 73 6.29 -10.18 -1.66
CA GLY A 73 7.43 -9.37 -2.08
C GLY A 73 7.83 -8.35 -1.00
N PHE A 74 6.87 -7.56 -0.50
CA PHE A 74 7.15 -6.64 0.60
C PHE A 74 7.57 -7.36 1.89
N ALA A 75 6.96 -8.50 2.23
CA ALA A 75 7.38 -9.28 3.39
C ALA A 75 8.85 -9.71 3.29
N LEU A 76 9.26 -10.25 2.13
CA LEU A 76 10.64 -10.67 1.89
C LEU A 76 11.61 -9.48 1.94
N GLY A 77 11.28 -8.38 1.26
CA GLY A 77 12.11 -7.18 1.22
C GLY A 77 12.25 -6.52 2.58
N MET A 78 11.17 -6.39 3.36
CA MET A 78 11.20 -5.82 4.72
C MET A 78 12.05 -6.68 5.66
N LEU A 79 11.89 -8.00 5.65
CA LEU A 79 12.72 -8.90 6.45
C LEU A 79 14.20 -8.81 6.07
N HIS A 80 14.49 -8.68 4.79
CA HIS A 80 15.86 -8.48 4.33
C HIS A 80 16.43 -7.12 4.78
N ALA A 81 15.64 -6.05 4.70
CA ALA A 81 16.03 -4.73 5.20
C ALA A 81 16.35 -4.73 6.70
N LEU A 82 15.52 -5.41 7.51
CA LEU A 82 15.80 -5.63 8.94
C LEU A 82 17.11 -6.41 9.16
N ALA A 83 17.34 -7.47 8.38
CA ALA A 83 18.58 -8.26 8.45
C ALA A 83 19.83 -7.46 8.04
N LEU A 84 19.68 -6.44 7.19
CA LEU A 84 20.73 -5.47 6.88
C LEU A 84 20.97 -4.44 8.01
N GLY A 85 20.17 -4.47 9.07
CA GLY A 85 20.27 -3.53 10.20
C GLY A 85 19.69 -2.15 9.86
N ALA A 86 18.58 -2.09 9.14
CA ALA A 86 17.85 -0.85 8.89
C ALA A 86 17.30 -0.27 10.20
N ASP A 87 17.43 1.05 10.40
CA ASP A 87 16.69 1.80 11.42
C ASP A 87 15.31 2.21 10.88
N TRP A 88 15.25 2.46 9.56
CA TRP A 88 14.03 2.79 8.81
C TRP A 88 13.92 1.96 7.53
N VAL A 89 12.71 1.49 7.23
CA VAL A 89 12.39 0.77 5.99
C VAL A 89 11.43 1.62 5.16
N TRP A 90 11.85 2.01 3.95
CA TRP A 90 11.09 2.84 3.03
C TRP A 90 10.49 1.99 1.92
N CYS A 91 9.16 1.82 1.91
CA CYS A 91 8.46 0.95 0.96
C CYS A 91 8.02 1.72 -0.29
N ALA A 92 8.33 1.18 -1.45
CA ALA A 92 7.95 1.73 -2.75
C ALA A 92 7.41 0.62 -3.68
N ASP A 93 6.43 0.95 -4.53
CA ASP A 93 5.99 0.07 -5.61
C ASP A 93 6.72 0.44 -6.92
N ASP A 94 6.79 -0.50 -7.87
CA ASP A 94 7.51 -0.31 -9.14
C ASP A 94 6.84 0.72 -10.06
N ASP A 95 5.52 0.91 -9.97
CA ASP A 95 4.75 1.85 -10.80
C ASP A 95 4.50 3.22 -10.13
N GLY A 96 5.05 3.43 -8.94
CA GLY A 96 5.03 4.72 -8.24
C GLY A 96 6.45 5.26 -8.00
N ARG A 97 6.52 6.54 -7.59
CA ARG A 97 7.79 7.20 -7.23
C ARG A 97 7.57 8.42 -6.35
N PRO A 98 8.55 8.83 -5.55
CA PRO A 98 8.51 10.11 -4.86
C PRO A 98 8.27 11.28 -5.83
N GLU A 99 7.54 12.33 -5.41
CA GLU A 99 7.28 13.51 -6.25
C GLU A 99 8.54 14.35 -6.52
N GLY A 100 9.57 14.22 -5.68
CA GLY A 100 10.82 14.96 -5.79
C GLY A 100 11.94 14.33 -4.95
N PRO A 101 13.14 14.93 -5.00
CA PRO A 101 14.30 14.42 -4.27
C PRO A 101 14.25 14.70 -2.76
N GLU A 102 13.37 15.56 -2.27
CA GLU A 102 13.29 15.94 -0.86
C GLU A 102 12.31 15.07 -0.04
N VAL A 103 11.60 14.16 -0.69
CA VAL A 103 10.49 13.40 -0.07
C VAL A 103 10.94 12.64 1.17
N LEU A 104 12.06 11.92 1.10
CA LEU A 104 12.56 11.15 2.23
C LEU A 104 12.97 12.05 3.41
N GLU A 105 13.62 13.18 3.14
CA GLU A 105 13.99 14.15 4.18
C GLU A 105 12.78 14.75 4.87
N ILE A 106 11.74 15.10 4.10
CA ILE A 106 10.48 15.65 4.63
C ILE A 106 9.76 14.58 5.49
N LEU A 107 9.69 13.33 5.06
CA LEU A 107 9.09 12.24 5.81
C LEU A 107 9.82 12.00 7.14
N LEU A 108 11.15 11.94 7.14
CA LEU A 108 11.94 11.79 8.37
C LEU A 108 11.74 12.97 9.32
N GLY A 109 11.70 14.19 8.79
CA GLY A 109 11.41 15.39 9.57
C GLY A 109 10.02 15.34 10.19
N CYS A 110 9.01 14.91 9.44
CA CYS A 110 7.65 14.73 9.94
C CYS A 110 7.59 13.63 11.03
N ALA A 111 8.23 12.47 10.77
CA ALA A 111 8.29 11.38 11.74
C ALA A 111 8.95 11.82 13.06
N THR A 112 10.03 12.58 12.98
CA THR A 112 10.74 13.09 14.16
C THR A 112 9.90 14.11 14.94
N ARG A 113 9.25 15.06 14.24
CA ARG A 113 8.42 16.08 14.91
C ARG A 113 7.22 15.50 15.67
N HIS A 114 6.64 14.44 15.14
CA HIS A 114 5.42 13.82 15.66
C HIS A 114 5.66 12.49 16.37
N ASP A 115 6.93 12.07 16.55
CA ASP A 115 7.33 10.78 17.14
C ASP A 115 6.59 9.58 16.51
N LEU A 116 6.59 9.52 15.17
CA LEU A 116 5.84 8.50 14.43
C LEU A 116 6.61 7.18 14.31
N ALA A 117 5.90 6.10 14.45
CA ALA A 117 6.34 4.73 14.17
C ALA A 117 6.26 4.39 12.68
N GLU A 118 5.33 5.02 11.97
CA GLU A 118 5.19 4.98 10.51
C GLU A 118 4.74 6.37 10.01
N VAL A 119 5.26 6.77 8.85
CA VAL A 119 4.82 7.96 8.14
C VAL A 119 4.69 7.66 6.64
N SER A 120 3.52 7.97 6.09
CA SER A 120 3.25 7.89 4.65
C SER A 120 3.22 9.28 4.02
N PRO A 121 3.62 9.46 2.76
CA PRO A 121 3.31 10.67 1.98
C PRO A 121 1.85 10.67 1.52
N VAL A 122 1.37 11.79 1.00
CA VAL A 122 0.11 11.84 0.25
C VAL A 122 0.30 11.09 -1.08
N VAL A 123 -0.56 10.13 -1.40
CA VAL A 123 -0.47 9.41 -2.68
C VAL A 123 -1.35 10.11 -3.72
N VAL A 124 -0.72 10.67 -4.74
CA VAL A 124 -1.38 11.46 -5.79
C VAL A 124 -1.26 10.79 -7.17
N ASN A 125 -2.21 11.11 -8.05
CA ASN A 125 -2.16 10.61 -9.41
C ASN A 125 -0.95 11.18 -10.17
N ILE A 126 -0.17 10.31 -10.79
CA ILE A 126 1.03 10.67 -11.54
C ILE A 126 0.76 11.59 -12.73
N ASP A 127 -0.45 11.50 -13.33
CA ASP A 127 -0.88 12.31 -14.48
C ASP A 127 -1.54 13.62 -14.07
N ASP A 128 -2.06 13.72 -12.84
CA ASP A 128 -2.70 14.90 -12.26
C ASP A 128 -2.41 14.97 -10.74
N PRO A 129 -1.31 15.60 -10.31
CA PRO A 129 -0.86 15.62 -8.91
C PRO A 129 -1.79 16.33 -7.92
N ASP A 130 -2.83 17.06 -8.37
CA ASP A 130 -3.88 17.54 -7.45
C ASP A 130 -4.93 16.45 -7.17
N THR A 131 -5.11 15.49 -8.06
CA THR A 131 -6.00 14.34 -7.83
C THR A 131 -5.31 13.27 -6.99
N LEU A 132 -5.97 12.81 -5.92
CA LEU A 132 -5.46 11.69 -5.11
C LEU A 132 -5.57 10.37 -5.90
N ALA A 133 -4.49 9.58 -5.93
CA ALA A 133 -4.52 8.25 -6.55
C ALA A 133 -5.53 7.33 -5.84
N PHE A 134 -5.65 7.49 -4.53
CA PHE A 134 -6.64 6.83 -3.70
C PHE A 134 -7.37 7.86 -2.84
N PRO A 135 -8.72 7.96 -2.92
CA PRO A 135 -9.47 8.89 -2.09
C PRO A 135 -9.22 8.67 -0.60
N LEU A 136 -8.93 9.72 0.15
CA LEU A 136 -8.74 9.68 1.59
C LEU A 136 -10.03 10.05 2.32
N ARG A 137 -10.30 9.36 3.42
CA ARG A 137 -11.43 9.68 4.29
C ARG A 137 -10.96 10.54 5.47
N ARG A 138 -11.44 11.78 5.55
CA ARG A 138 -11.25 12.66 6.71
C ARG A 138 -12.59 12.84 7.43
N GLY A 139 -12.71 12.28 8.63
CA GLY A 139 -13.99 12.23 9.35
C GLY A 139 -15.05 11.43 8.58
N ILE A 140 -16.14 12.06 8.20
CA ILE A 140 -17.22 11.46 7.40
C ILE A 140 -17.07 11.75 5.90
N ALA A 141 -16.23 12.71 5.51
CA ALA A 141 -16.07 13.17 4.14
C ALA A 141 -14.93 12.42 3.43
N TRP A 142 -15.14 12.11 2.14
CA TRP A 142 -14.12 11.62 1.23
C TRP A 142 -13.47 12.81 0.52
N ARG A 143 -12.14 12.87 0.55
CA ARG A 143 -11.32 13.82 -0.19
C ARG A 143 -10.77 13.15 -1.42
N ARG A 144 -10.83 13.84 -2.55
CA ARG A 144 -10.37 13.34 -3.85
C ARG A 144 -9.23 14.17 -4.43
N LYS A 145 -9.02 15.36 -3.88
CA LYS A 145 -7.96 16.28 -4.30
C LYS A 145 -6.97 16.53 -3.16
N ARG A 146 -5.70 16.74 -3.52
CA ARG A 146 -4.65 17.12 -2.59
C ARG A 146 -4.99 18.46 -1.93
N SER A 147 -5.47 19.44 -2.73
CA SER A 147 -5.92 20.74 -2.25
C SER A 147 -7.01 20.66 -1.17
N GLU A 148 -7.91 19.67 -1.25
CA GLU A 148 -8.98 19.46 -0.25
C GLU A 148 -8.46 18.98 1.12
N LEU A 149 -7.21 18.52 1.22
CA LEU A 149 -6.60 18.09 2.48
C LEU A 149 -6.23 19.29 3.37
N PHE A 150 -6.08 20.46 2.77
CA PHE A 150 -5.70 21.71 3.46
C PHE A 150 -6.89 22.66 3.69
N GLU A 151 -8.08 22.30 3.20
CA GLU A 151 -9.28 23.12 3.39
C GLU A 151 -9.75 23.01 4.85
N ASN A 152 -9.56 24.06 5.59
CA ASN A 152 -10.31 24.46 6.80
C ASN A 152 -9.48 25.29 7.80
N GLY A 153 -8.62 26.20 7.34
CA GLY A 153 -8.07 27.27 8.22
C GLY A 153 -7.39 26.84 9.55
N GLU A 154 -7.62 25.61 9.97
CA GLU A 154 -7.09 25.03 11.19
C GLU A 154 -5.70 24.39 11.02
N ASP A 155 -5.24 24.22 9.77
CA ASP A 155 -4.05 23.42 9.46
C ASP A 155 -2.83 24.22 8.99
N SER A 156 -2.78 25.53 9.19
CA SER A 156 -1.58 26.31 8.83
C SER A 156 -0.33 25.98 9.68
N GLY A 157 -0.37 24.91 10.46
CA GLY A 157 0.74 24.37 11.24
C GLY A 157 0.71 22.86 11.44
N ASN A 158 -0.32 22.16 10.96
CA ASN A 158 -0.43 20.71 11.12
C ASN A 158 -0.18 20.00 9.78
N ASP A 159 1.04 19.52 9.60
CA ASP A 159 1.49 18.80 8.42
C ASP A 159 1.17 17.28 8.49
N LEU A 160 0.38 16.83 9.48
CA LEU A 160 0.07 15.41 9.71
C LEU A 160 -1.44 15.13 9.67
N LEU A 161 -1.83 14.07 8.96
CA LEU A 161 -3.13 13.44 9.04
C LEU A 161 -3.00 12.12 9.83
N PRO A 162 -3.32 12.10 11.14
CA PRO A 162 -3.04 10.97 12.00
C PRO A 162 -3.97 9.77 11.72
N GLY A 163 -3.44 8.56 11.88
CA GLY A 163 -4.20 7.30 11.79
C GLY A 163 -4.60 6.87 10.38
N ILE A 164 -4.07 7.53 9.36
CA ILE A 164 -4.24 7.19 7.94
C ILE A 164 -2.86 6.98 7.32
N ALA A 165 -2.69 5.89 6.59
CA ALA A 165 -1.42 5.53 5.95
C ALA A 165 -1.65 4.75 4.66
N SER A 166 -0.75 4.91 3.68
CA SER A 166 -0.62 4.14 2.45
C SER A 166 0.68 3.35 2.50
N LEU A 167 0.63 2.13 3.04
CA LEU A 167 1.78 1.42 3.58
C LEU A 167 2.82 0.96 2.55
N PHE A 168 2.48 0.89 1.25
CA PHE A 168 3.40 0.43 0.21
C PHE A 168 3.71 1.48 -0.86
N ASN A 169 3.14 2.67 -0.70
CA ASN A 169 3.29 3.80 -1.63
C ASN A 169 4.10 4.93 -1.00
N GLY A 170 5.38 4.68 -0.77
CA GLY A 170 6.30 5.64 -0.17
C GLY A 170 6.28 5.68 1.36
N ALA A 171 5.65 4.73 2.04
CA ALA A 171 5.62 4.67 3.50
C ALA A 171 6.99 4.35 4.10
N LEU A 172 7.30 5.04 5.18
CA LEU A 172 8.55 4.92 5.94
C LEU A 172 8.23 4.36 7.34
N PHE A 173 8.73 3.16 7.64
CA PHE A 173 8.54 2.46 8.91
C PHE A 173 9.81 2.51 9.75
N ARG A 174 9.69 2.79 11.04
CA ARG A 174 10.77 2.45 11.97
C ARG A 174 10.93 0.93 12.06
N ALA A 175 12.15 0.43 12.19
CA ALA A 175 12.42 -1.00 12.25
C ALA A 175 11.71 -1.67 13.44
N ASP A 176 11.72 -1.06 14.62
CA ASP A 176 11.04 -1.55 15.82
C ASP A 176 9.50 -1.64 15.65
N THR A 177 8.92 -0.83 14.78
CA THR A 177 7.52 -0.95 14.41
C THR A 177 7.25 -2.28 13.70
N LEU A 178 8.14 -2.67 12.78
CA LEU A 178 8.01 -3.95 12.07
C LEU A 178 8.22 -5.15 13.00
N ASP A 179 9.06 -5.02 14.03
CA ASP A 179 9.20 -6.04 15.08
C ASP A 179 7.89 -6.25 15.86
N MET A 180 7.13 -5.17 16.10
CA MET A 180 5.86 -5.22 16.83
C MET A 180 4.67 -5.63 15.98
N VAL A 181 4.54 -5.07 14.77
CA VAL A 181 3.37 -5.30 13.89
C VAL A 181 3.61 -6.42 12.89
N GLY A 182 4.86 -6.83 12.65
CA GLY A 182 5.25 -7.79 11.62
C GLY A 182 5.20 -7.22 10.21
N VAL A 183 5.53 -8.08 9.26
CA VAL A 183 5.49 -7.79 7.81
C VAL A 183 4.14 -8.18 7.20
N PRO A 184 3.85 -7.82 5.92
CA PRO A 184 2.61 -8.21 5.25
C PRO A 184 2.34 -9.71 5.27
N ASP A 185 1.07 -10.11 5.39
CA ASP A 185 0.67 -11.51 5.37
C ASP A 185 0.72 -12.07 3.93
N LEU A 186 1.77 -12.82 3.63
CA LEU A 186 2.01 -13.42 2.31
C LEU A 186 0.85 -14.30 1.80
N ARG A 187 -0.04 -14.81 2.69
CA ARG A 187 -1.20 -15.61 2.32
C ARG A 187 -2.22 -14.81 1.51
N LEU A 188 -2.23 -13.49 1.67
CA LEU A 188 -3.12 -12.59 0.93
C LEU A 188 -2.69 -12.45 -0.54
N PHE A 189 -1.41 -12.62 -0.85
CA PHE A 189 -0.81 -12.49 -2.18
C PHE A 189 -0.80 -11.04 -2.67
N PHE A 190 -1.96 -10.46 -2.95
CA PHE A 190 -2.18 -9.03 -3.18
C PHE A 190 -3.67 -8.71 -2.96
N ARG A 191 -4.02 -7.43 -2.76
CA ARG A 191 -5.36 -6.96 -2.41
C ARG A 191 -5.77 -7.30 -0.97
N GLY A 192 -5.81 -6.30 -0.15
CA GLY A 192 -6.22 -6.40 1.23
C GLY A 192 -5.08 -6.67 2.22
N ASP A 193 -3.88 -6.96 1.74
CA ASP A 193 -2.64 -7.06 2.49
C ASP A 193 -2.30 -5.74 3.19
N GLU A 194 -2.40 -4.62 2.49
CA GLU A 194 -2.26 -3.28 3.06
C GLU A 194 -3.30 -3.02 4.16
N VAL A 195 -4.57 -3.34 3.91
CA VAL A 195 -5.65 -3.18 4.89
C VAL A 195 -5.41 -4.05 6.13
N GLU A 196 -4.90 -5.26 5.95
CA GLU A 196 -4.57 -6.17 7.05
C GLU A 196 -3.43 -5.61 7.91
N MET A 197 -2.34 -5.19 7.27
CA MET A 197 -1.19 -4.61 7.97
C MET A 197 -1.54 -3.28 8.65
N HIS A 198 -2.27 -2.40 7.98
CA HIS A 198 -2.77 -1.14 8.56
C HIS A 198 -3.60 -1.39 9.83
N ARG A 199 -4.40 -2.45 9.85
CA ARG A 199 -5.16 -2.81 11.05
C ARG A 199 -4.29 -3.30 12.20
N ARG A 200 -3.21 -4.04 11.91
CA ARG A 200 -2.23 -4.41 12.95
C ARG A 200 -1.55 -3.16 13.50
N LEU A 201 -1.17 -2.24 12.62
CA LEU A 201 -0.61 -0.94 13.01
C LEU A 201 -1.58 -0.13 13.88
N GLN A 202 -2.85 -0.01 13.48
CA GLN A 202 -3.87 0.65 14.32
C GLN A 202 -4.05 0.00 15.69
N ARG A 203 -3.96 -1.32 15.78
CA ARG A 203 -4.15 -2.05 17.04
C ARG A 203 -2.94 -2.04 17.94
N SER A 204 -1.75 -1.76 17.41
CA SER A 204 -0.54 -1.63 18.21
C SER A 204 -0.57 -0.41 19.13
N GLY A 205 -1.36 0.60 18.79
CA GLY A 205 -1.42 1.88 19.51
C GLY A 205 -0.24 2.79 19.22
N LEU A 206 0.67 2.39 18.32
CA LEU A 206 1.79 3.22 17.88
C LEU A 206 1.30 4.45 17.09
N PRO A 207 1.93 5.62 17.23
CA PRO A 207 1.58 6.80 16.44
C PRO A 207 2.01 6.63 14.98
N PHE A 208 1.09 6.92 14.05
CA PHE A 208 1.35 6.86 12.61
C PHE A 208 0.44 7.82 11.84
N GLY A 209 0.80 8.15 10.62
CA GLY A 209 -0.04 9.04 9.80
C GLY A 209 0.54 9.45 8.48
N THR A 210 -0.26 10.22 7.72
CA THR A 210 0.12 10.78 6.42
C THR A 210 0.70 12.17 6.60
N CYS A 211 1.95 12.38 6.17
CA CYS A 211 2.59 13.69 6.06
C CYS A 211 2.00 14.44 4.85
N LEU A 212 1.38 15.59 5.10
CA LEU A 212 0.73 16.40 4.06
C LEU A 212 1.72 17.27 3.26
N ALA A 213 2.94 17.43 3.77
CA ALA A 213 3.96 18.29 3.17
C ALA A 213 4.61 17.71 1.91
N THR A 214 4.43 16.42 1.65
CA THR A 214 5.05 15.73 0.50
C THR A 214 4.13 14.67 -0.10
N ALA A 215 4.42 14.25 -1.33
CA ALA A 215 3.62 13.26 -2.03
C ALA A 215 4.44 12.14 -2.70
N TYR A 216 3.72 11.08 -3.01
CA TYR A 216 4.18 9.96 -3.82
C TYR A 216 3.28 9.83 -5.04
N LEU A 217 3.86 9.83 -6.22
CA LEU A 217 3.18 9.72 -7.49
C LEU A 217 2.84 8.26 -7.78
N HIS A 218 1.59 7.97 -8.10
CA HIS A 218 1.12 6.61 -8.41
C HIS A 218 0.02 6.66 -9.47
N PRO A 219 -0.11 5.66 -10.36
CA PRO A 219 -1.23 5.59 -11.29
C PRO A 219 -2.60 5.61 -10.59
N TYR A 220 -3.60 6.19 -11.22
CA TYR A 220 -4.94 6.28 -10.65
C TYR A 220 -5.58 4.91 -10.43
N GLY A 221 -6.00 4.60 -9.21
CA GLY A 221 -6.42 3.26 -8.79
C GLY A 221 -7.92 3.05 -8.52
N SER A 222 -8.80 4.04 -8.86
CA SER A 222 -10.21 4.02 -8.42
C SER A 222 -11.21 3.39 -9.41
N ASP A 223 -10.79 2.92 -10.58
CA ASP A 223 -11.68 2.43 -11.65
C ASP A 223 -12.50 1.17 -11.30
N GLU A 224 -12.16 0.50 -10.21
CA GLU A 224 -12.83 -0.73 -9.76
C GLU A 224 -14.08 -0.47 -8.91
N PHE A 225 -14.35 0.78 -8.54
CA PHE A 225 -15.51 1.11 -7.71
C PHE A 225 -16.75 1.40 -8.57
N ARG A 226 -17.74 0.53 -8.47
CA ARG A 226 -19.01 0.65 -9.18
C ARG A 226 -20.07 1.32 -8.29
N PRO A 227 -20.76 2.37 -8.77
CA PRO A 227 -21.84 2.99 -8.00
C PRO A 227 -23.03 2.04 -7.89
N ILE A 228 -23.67 2.03 -6.72
CA ILE A 228 -24.90 1.29 -6.44
C ILE A 228 -25.91 2.19 -5.73
N MET A 229 -27.17 1.79 -5.70
CA MET A 229 -28.27 2.53 -5.05
C MET A 229 -28.32 4.02 -5.50
N GLY A 230 -28.22 4.27 -6.82
CA GLY A 230 -28.24 5.62 -7.36
C GLY A 230 -27.01 6.47 -6.99
N GLY A 231 -25.84 5.83 -6.79
CA GLY A 231 -24.59 6.51 -6.46
C GLY A 231 -24.40 6.79 -4.95
N ARG A 232 -25.37 6.42 -4.11
CA ARG A 232 -25.28 6.60 -2.64
C ARG A 232 -24.21 5.73 -1.99
N MET A 233 -23.88 4.61 -2.61
CA MET A 233 -22.87 3.68 -2.15
C MET A 233 -22.05 3.19 -3.36
N HIS A 234 -20.92 2.56 -3.07
CA HIS A 234 -20.07 1.93 -4.09
C HIS A 234 -19.74 0.51 -3.65
N THR A 235 -19.57 -0.39 -4.62
CA THR A 235 -19.02 -1.72 -4.43
C THR A 235 -17.78 -1.90 -5.27
N GLN A 236 -16.83 -2.69 -4.79
CA GLN A 236 -15.60 -2.97 -5.54
C GLN A 236 -15.81 -4.17 -6.45
N TYR A 237 -15.70 -3.95 -7.75
CA TYR A 237 -15.82 -4.97 -8.78
C TYR A 237 -14.67 -4.85 -9.79
N PRO A 238 -13.54 -5.50 -9.54
CA PRO A 238 -12.45 -5.58 -10.52
C PRO A 238 -12.87 -6.33 -11.78
N ASP A 239 -12.63 -5.76 -12.96
CA ASP A 239 -12.93 -6.41 -14.24
C ASP A 239 -12.04 -7.63 -14.48
N ASN A 240 -10.77 -7.56 -14.06
CA ASN A 240 -9.85 -8.69 -14.13
C ASN A 240 -10.27 -9.81 -13.17
N PRO A 241 -10.51 -11.05 -13.66
CA PRO A 241 -10.98 -12.17 -12.84
C PRO A 241 -10.03 -12.54 -11.69
N THR A 242 -8.72 -12.49 -11.92
CA THR A 242 -7.71 -12.79 -10.91
C THR A 242 -7.73 -11.74 -9.80
N LYS A 243 -7.78 -10.45 -10.15
CA LYS A 243 -7.93 -9.36 -9.17
C LYS A 243 -9.23 -9.53 -8.38
N ARG A 244 -10.34 -9.83 -9.05
CA ARG A 244 -11.65 -10.05 -8.43
C ARG A 244 -11.64 -11.23 -7.45
N PHE A 245 -11.00 -12.36 -7.85
CA PHE A 245 -10.83 -13.52 -6.98
C PHE A 245 -10.16 -13.14 -5.65
N PHE A 246 -8.97 -12.52 -5.71
CA PHE A 246 -8.24 -12.13 -4.52
C PHE A 246 -8.99 -11.07 -3.69
N THR A 247 -9.58 -10.07 -4.34
CA THR A 247 -10.39 -9.05 -3.67
C THR A 247 -11.51 -9.69 -2.84
N TYR A 248 -12.27 -10.63 -3.41
CA TYR A 248 -13.40 -11.24 -2.70
C TYR A 248 -12.97 -12.23 -1.63
N ARG A 249 -11.97 -13.08 -1.92
CA ARG A 249 -11.45 -14.02 -0.93
C ARG A 249 -10.83 -13.30 0.27
N ASN A 250 -9.94 -12.34 0.01
CA ASN A 250 -9.23 -11.63 1.06
C ASN A 250 -10.18 -10.75 1.88
N ARG A 251 -11.16 -10.14 1.22
CA ARG A 251 -12.20 -9.39 1.91
C ARG A 251 -13.02 -10.27 2.86
N GLY A 252 -13.28 -11.53 2.48
CA GLY A 252 -13.88 -12.53 3.38
C GLY A 252 -13.05 -12.77 4.64
N TYR A 253 -11.73 -12.88 4.51
CA TYR A 253 -10.81 -12.98 5.63
C TYR A 253 -10.83 -11.71 6.50
N LEU A 254 -10.65 -10.55 5.89
CA LEU A 254 -10.64 -9.26 6.60
C LEU A 254 -11.94 -9.03 7.39
N MET A 255 -13.10 -9.29 6.78
CA MET A 255 -14.39 -9.12 7.45
C MET A 255 -14.62 -10.12 8.59
N SER A 256 -13.83 -11.21 8.67
CA SER A 256 -13.89 -12.15 9.79
C SER A 256 -13.07 -11.70 11.01
N GLN A 257 -12.16 -10.73 10.82
CA GLN A 257 -11.26 -10.26 11.87
C GLN A 257 -11.97 -9.40 12.93
N PRO A 258 -11.46 -9.38 14.17
CA PRO A 258 -12.02 -8.53 15.23
C PRO A 258 -12.16 -7.07 14.80
N GLY A 259 -13.30 -6.44 15.11
CA GLY A 259 -13.61 -5.05 14.74
C GLY A 259 -14.12 -4.85 13.30
N MET A 260 -13.89 -5.81 12.37
CA MET A 260 -14.45 -5.73 11.01
C MET A 260 -15.80 -6.44 10.86
N ARG A 261 -16.12 -7.39 11.72
CA ARG A 261 -17.38 -8.16 11.67
C ARG A 261 -18.64 -7.31 11.66
N LYS A 262 -18.58 -6.13 12.29
CA LYS A 262 -19.69 -5.15 12.29
C LYS A 262 -20.03 -4.62 10.89
N LEU A 263 -19.10 -4.72 9.92
CA LEU A 263 -19.30 -4.29 8.54
C LEU A 263 -19.91 -5.39 7.64
N LEU A 264 -19.99 -6.63 8.12
CA LEU A 264 -20.54 -7.75 7.35
C LEU A 264 -21.95 -7.49 6.80
N PRO A 265 -22.94 -6.98 7.59
CA PRO A 265 -24.27 -6.73 7.05
C PRO A 265 -24.25 -5.74 5.89
N GLN A 266 -23.46 -4.68 5.99
CA GLN A 266 -23.29 -3.68 4.94
C GLN A 266 -22.64 -4.30 3.69
N GLU A 267 -21.68 -5.20 3.88
CA GLU A 267 -21.00 -5.90 2.79
C GLU A 267 -21.98 -6.79 2.01
N TYR A 268 -22.78 -7.59 2.72
CA TYR A 268 -23.81 -8.43 2.09
C TYR A 268 -24.87 -7.60 1.38
N ALA A 269 -25.30 -6.47 1.96
CA ALA A 269 -26.24 -5.56 1.33
C ALA A 269 -25.69 -4.96 0.03
N ARG A 270 -24.42 -4.51 0.02
CA ARG A 270 -23.76 -3.93 -1.16
C ARG A 270 -23.67 -4.92 -2.31
N PHE A 271 -23.10 -6.10 -2.05
CA PHE A 271 -22.89 -7.11 -3.09
C PHE A 271 -24.19 -7.80 -3.50
N GLY A 272 -25.12 -8.01 -2.56
CA GLY A 272 -26.48 -8.48 -2.88
C GLY A 272 -27.21 -7.51 -3.81
N TRP A 273 -27.19 -6.21 -3.50
CA TRP A 273 -27.78 -5.20 -4.38
C TRP A 273 -27.11 -5.18 -5.76
N TYR A 274 -25.78 -5.13 -5.78
CA TYR A 274 -25.02 -5.07 -7.04
C TYR A 274 -25.34 -6.26 -7.94
N PHE A 275 -25.17 -7.48 -7.45
CA PHE A 275 -25.36 -8.67 -8.27
C PHE A 275 -26.82 -8.99 -8.56
N LEU A 276 -27.71 -8.96 -7.55
CA LEU A 276 -29.07 -9.46 -7.72
C LEU A 276 -30.03 -8.41 -8.26
N VAL A 277 -29.86 -7.13 -7.88
CA VAL A 277 -30.77 -6.05 -8.27
C VAL A 277 -30.26 -5.29 -9.47
N GLN A 278 -28.97 -4.93 -9.51
CA GLN A 278 -28.43 -4.06 -10.58
C GLN A 278 -27.93 -4.85 -11.79
N GLN A 279 -27.26 -5.99 -11.59
CA GLN A 279 -26.70 -6.81 -12.66
C GLN A 279 -27.56 -8.02 -13.05
N HIS A 280 -28.53 -8.40 -12.24
CA HIS A 280 -29.34 -9.62 -12.40
C HIS A 280 -28.47 -10.90 -12.56
N ASP A 281 -27.29 -10.91 -11.87
CA ASP A 281 -26.28 -11.97 -11.96
C ASP A 281 -26.23 -12.83 -10.70
N VAL A 282 -27.09 -13.87 -10.68
CA VAL A 282 -27.15 -14.84 -9.58
C VAL A 282 -25.85 -15.68 -9.51
N LYS A 283 -25.21 -15.95 -10.67
CA LYS A 283 -23.96 -16.72 -10.71
C LYS A 283 -22.83 -15.93 -10.08
N GLY A 284 -22.66 -14.67 -10.43
CA GLY A 284 -21.67 -13.77 -9.83
C GLY A 284 -21.86 -13.61 -8.33
N PHE A 285 -23.12 -13.50 -7.86
CA PHE A 285 -23.40 -13.47 -6.43
C PHE A 285 -23.00 -14.78 -5.73
N SER A 286 -23.29 -15.93 -6.32
CA SER A 286 -22.89 -17.25 -5.79
C SER A 286 -21.38 -17.40 -5.72
N GLU A 287 -20.66 -16.95 -6.76
CA GLU A 287 -19.19 -16.93 -6.77
C GLU A 287 -18.64 -16.03 -5.68
N TRP A 288 -19.15 -14.81 -5.54
CA TRP A 288 -18.78 -13.89 -4.47
C TRP A 288 -18.97 -14.53 -3.09
N LEU A 289 -20.13 -15.17 -2.83
CA LEU A 289 -20.41 -15.88 -1.59
C LEU A 289 -19.41 -17.03 -1.33
N ARG A 290 -19.06 -17.78 -2.38
CA ARG A 290 -18.08 -18.87 -2.29
C ARG A 290 -16.70 -18.33 -1.89
N LEU A 291 -16.24 -17.27 -2.54
CA LEU A 291 -14.94 -16.65 -2.27
C LEU A 291 -14.89 -16.01 -0.88
N GLN A 292 -15.96 -15.30 -0.47
CA GLN A 292 -16.11 -14.79 0.89
C GLN A 292 -16.00 -15.91 1.93
N ARG A 293 -16.61 -17.06 1.66
CA ARG A 293 -16.56 -18.22 2.56
C ARG A 293 -15.17 -18.83 2.63
N LEU A 294 -14.42 -18.88 1.53
CA LEU A 294 -13.01 -19.32 1.52
C LEU A 294 -12.16 -18.43 2.43
N GLY A 295 -12.23 -17.13 2.26
CA GLY A 295 -11.49 -16.18 3.10
C GLY A 295 -11.85 -16.29 4.58
N ARG A 296 -13.14 -16.35 4.91
CA ARG A 296 -13.62 -16.51 6.29
C ARG A 296 -13.16 -17.81 6.97
N ARG A 297 -12.87 -18.84 6.19
CA ARG A 297 -12.35 -20.13 6.65
C ARG A 297 -10.82 -20.23 6.54
N GLU A 298 -10.14 -19.11 6.25
CA GLU A 298 -8.70 -19.02 6.04
C GLU A 298 -8.16 -20.01 5.00
N ARG A 299 -8.95 -20.31 3.97
CA ARG A 299 -8.53 -21.12 2.85
C ARG A 299 -7.94 -20.23 1.76
N PHE A 300 -6.62 -20.02 1.83
CA PHE A 300 -5.87 -19.14 0.95
C PHE A 300 -5.43 -19.83 -0.34
N VAL A 301 -6.36 -20.51 -1.02
CA VAL A 301 -6.11 -21.10 -2.35
C VAL A 301 -5.89 -20.00 -3.37
N ARG A 302 -5.10 -20.30 -4.42
CA ARG A 302 -4.91 -19.43 -5.59
C ARG A 302 -5.86 -19.86 -6.71
N PRO A 303 -6.26 -18.94 -7.62
CA PRO A 303 -6.96 -19.34 -8.84
C PRO A 303 -6.01 -20.18 -9.70
N GLU A 304 -6.59 -21.13 -10.43
CA GLU A 304 -5.90 -21.96 -11.45
C GLU A 304 -5.48 -21.11 -12.65
#